data_dde1dd8fdb4fd6a08dab159e56988be2
#
_entry.id   dde1dd8fdb4fd6a08dab159e56988be2
#
_cell.length_a   1.000
_cell.length_b   1.000
_cell.length_c   1.000
_cell.angle_alpha   90.00
_cell.angle_beta   90.00
_cell.angle_gamma   90.00
#
_symmetry.space_group_name_H-M   'P 1'
#
loop_
_entity.id
_entity.type
_entity.pdbx_description
1 polymer ?
#
loop_
_entity_poly.entity_id
_entity_poly.type
_entity_poly.pdbx_seq_one_letter_code
_entity_poly.pdbx_strand_id
1 'polypeptide(L)'
;MKIEVWSDFVCPFCYIGKRRLEEAIAQFPGKDQVEVEFKSFELDPNAQTYSGTGINEALAKKYGMSIEEAKRANEGIGSQAAEVGLTFNFDEMKPTNTFDAHRLAKFAATVGKEKEMTEKLLASYFTESKLISDHDVLVEIAQTAGIEKEETLAVLNDSTKYANDVRIDEALAQQMGVTGVPFFVINQKYSISGAQPTETFRRALQQVWEEEGNAPKLQDLSGGNTAAACTDDNCEIPGK
;
A
#
# COMPACT_ATOMS: atom_id res chain seq x y z
N MET A 1 4.41 -15.50 1.06
CA MET A 1 3.12 -14.82 0.78
C MET A 1 3.40 -13.38 0.44
N LYS A 2 2.96 -12.89 -0.73
CA LYS A 2 3.13 -11.50 -1.15
C LYS A 2 1.78 -10.77 -1.10
N ILE A 3 1.76 -9.55 -0.53
CA ILE A 3 0.58 -8.70 -0.45
C ILE A 3 0.89 -7.39 -1.15
N GLU A 4 0.17 -7.09 -2.22
CA GLU A 4 0.25 -5.84 -2.95
C GLU A 4 -0.90 -4.93 -2.49
N VAL A 5 -0.60 -3.68 -2.15
CA VAL A 5 -1.55 -2.75 -1.53
C VAL A 5 -1.66 -1.48 -2.36
N TRP A 6 -2.72 -1.33 -3.15
CA TRP A 6 -3.02 -0.06 -3.82
C TRP A 6 -3.54 0.94 -2.80
N SER A 7 -2.94 2.10 -2.77
CA SER A 7 -3.16 3.10 -1.72
C SER A 7 -2.92 4.52 -2.24
N ASP A 8 -3.62 5.49 -1.66
CA ASP A 8 -3.35 6.91 -1.86
C ASP A 8 -3.07 7.59 -0.52
N PHE A 9 -2.16 8.53 -0.51
CA PHE A 9 -1.71 9.24 0.71
C PHE A 9 -2.75 10.21 1.27
N VAL A 10 -3.79 10.55 0.51
CA VAL A 10 -4.93 11.38 0.95
C VAL A 10 -6.18 10.56 1.27
N CYS A 11 -6.10 9.23 1.23
CA CYS A 11 -7.20 8.34 1.58
C CYS A 11 -7.12 7.93 3.06
N PRO A 12 -8.04 8.38 3.93
CA PRO A 12 -8.00 8.03 5.36
C PRO A 12 -8.15 6.53 5.60
N PHE A 13 -8.95 5.85 4.77
CA PHE A 13 -9.13 4.40 4.86
C PHE A 13 -7.88 3.62 4.45
N CYS A 14 -6.98 4.22 3.63
CA CYS A 14 -5.70 3.60 3.32
C CYS A 14 -4.81 3.50 4.56
N TYR A 15 -4.78 4.54 5.39
CA TYR A 15 -4.00 4.51 6.62
C TYR A 15 -4.62 3.56 7.67
N ILE A 16 -5.94 3.59 7.83
CA ILE A 16 -6.67 2.66 8.72
C ILE A 16 -6.46 1.21 8.26
N GLY A 17 -6.61 0.94 6.96
CA GLY A 17 -6.44 -0.39 6.38
C GLY A 17 -5.02 -0.92 6.52
N LYS A 18 -4.02 -0.04 6.36
CA LYS A 18 -2.60 -0.36 6.62
C LYS A 18 -2.40 -0.82 8.06
N ARG A 19 -2.93 -0.09 9.06
CA ARG A 19 -2.84 -0.48 10.47
C ARG A 19 -3.49 -1.83 10.77
N ARG A 20 -4.69 -2.06 10.23
CA ARG A 20 -5.42 -3.32 10.40
C ARG A 20 -4.69 -4.51 9.77
N LEU A 21 -4.09 -4.31 8.59
CA LEU A 21 -3.24 -5.33 7.97
C LEU A 21 -1.99 -5.60 8.80
N GLU A 22 -1.29 -4.57 9.26
CA GLU A 22 -0.09 -4.68 10.10
C GLU A 22 -0.39 -5.43 11.41
N GLU A 23 -1.51 -5.12 12.06
CA GLU A 23 -1.97 -5.81 13.26
C GLU A 23 -2.24 -7.31 12.98
N ALA A 24 -2.90 -7.62 11.86
CA ALA A 24 -3.16 -8.99 11.45
C ALA A 24 -1.86 -9.75 11.18
N ILE A 25 -0.91 -9.14 10.49
CA ILE A 25 0.41 -9.75 10.20
C ILE A 25 1.21 -9.94 11.51
N ALA A 26 1.18 -8.98 12.44
CA ALA A 26 1.91 -9.08 13.69
C ALA A 26 1.49 -10.29 14.54
N GLN A 27 0.20 -10.67 14.47
CA GLN A 27 -0.38 -11.82 15.16
C GLN A 27 -0.28 -13.12 14.35
N PHE A 28 0.19 -13.04 13.10
CA PHE A 28 0.21 -14.20 12.20
C PHE A 28 1.45 -15.08 12.43
N PRO A 29 1.31 -16.41 12.58
CA PRO A 29 2.45 -17.30 12.85
C PRO A 29 3.53 -17.27 11.76
N GLY A 30 3.13 -17.07 10.50
CA GLY A 30 4.01 -17.00 9.34
C GLY A 30 4.45 -15.57 8.97
N LYS A 31 4.40 -14.60 9.88
CA LYS A 31 4.66 -13.17 9.63
C LYS A 31 5.97 -12.88 8.90
N ASP A 32 7.02 -13.64 9.21
CA ASP A 32 8.36 -13.46 8.62
C ASP A 32 8.42 -13.88 7.13
N GLN A 33 7.37 -14.54 6.63
CA GLN A 33 7.21 -14.94 5.24
C GLN A 33 6.19 -14.07 4.49
N VAL A 34 5.71 -12.99 5.12
CA VAL A 34 4.80 -12.03 4.50
C VAL A 34 5.60 -10.83 4.00
N GLU A 35 5.55 -10.62 2.70
CA GLU A 35 6.07 -9.41 2.04
C GLU A 35 4.91 -8.49 1.69
N VAL A 36 5.03 -7.22 2.05
CA VAL A 36 4.03 -6.19 1.70
C VAL A 36 4.70 -5.18 0.79
N GLU A 37 4.10 -4.95 -0.38
CA GLU A 37 4.51 -3.97 -1.39
C GLU A 37 3.39 -2.95 -1.60
N PHE A 38 3.73 -1.65 -1.55
CA PHE A 38 2.76 -0.59 -1.80
C PHE A 38 2.73 -0.20 -3.28
N LYS A 39 1.53 -0.11 -3.82
CA LYS A 39 1.22 0.29 -5.19
C LYS A 39 0.56 1.65 -5.21
N SER A 40 0.94 2.47 -6.18
CA SER A 40 0.40 3.81 -6.34
C SER A 40 -1.02 3.79 -6.88
N PHE A 41 -1.85 4.68 -6.34
CA PHE A 41 -3.19 4.96 -6.84
C PHE A 41 -3.56 6.39 -6.49
N GLU A 42 -3.85 7.24 -7.47
CA GLU A 42 -4.34 8.60 -7.23
C GLU A 42 -5.87 8.60 -7.26
N LEU A 43 -6.52 8.96 -6.16
CA LEU A 43 -7.98 9.15 -6.09
C LEU A 43 -8.48 10.28 -6.97
N ASP A 44 -7.62 11.26 -7.24
CA ASP A 44 -7.85 12.36 -8.14
C ASP A 44 -6.54 12.80 -8.82
N PRO A 45 -6.19 12.21 -9.98
CA PRO A 45 -4.97 12.59 -10.71
C PRO A 45 -4.93 14.05 -11.16
N ASN A 46 -6.09 14.74 -11.16
CA ASN A 46 -6.21 16.13 -11.55
C ASN A 46 -6.32 17.08 -10.35
N ALA A 47 -6.13 16.58 -9.12
CA ALA A 47 -6.14 17.42 -7.94
C ALA A 47 -5.09 18.53 -8.05
N GLN A 48 -5.47 19.72 -7.64
CA GLN A 48 -4.52 20.84 -7.53
C GLN A 48 -3.58 20.63 -6.35
N THR A 49 -2.40 21.24 -6.40
CA THR A 49 -1.43 21.16 -5.30
C THR A 49 -2.01 21.72 -4.00
N TYR A 50 -2.60 22.90 -4.04
CA TYR A 50 -3.40 23.46 -2.93
C TYR A 50 -4.17 24.70 -3.40
N SER A 51 -5.45 24.77 -3.04
CA SER A 51 -6.34 25.88 -3.45
C SER A 51 -6.59 26.94 -2.37
N GLY A 52 -6.00 26.80 -1.19
CA GLY A 52 -6.30 27.65 -0.02
C GLY A 52 -7.56 27.22 0.75
N THR A 53 -8.21 26.12 0.36
CA THR A 53 -9.46 25.63 0.94
C THR A 53 -9.17 24.48 1.90
N GLY A 54 -9.78 24.45 3.09
CA GLY A 54 -9.66 23.34 4.03
C GLY A 54 -10.39 22.08 3.55
N ILE A 55 -10.03 20.91 4.12
CA ILE A 55 -10.58 19.60 3.70
C ILE A 55 -12.12 19.56 3.86
N ASN A 56 -12.67 20.12 4.95
CA ASN A 56 -14.11 20.09 5.20
C ASN A 56 -14.91 20.87 4.14
N GLU A 57 -14.39 22.03 3.72
CA GLU A 57 -14.99 22.82 2.65
C GLU A 57 -14.88 22.13 1.29
N ALA A 58 -13.71 21.54 1.00
CA ALA A 58 -13.48 20.81 -0.24
C ALA A 58 -14.41 19.61 -0.36
N LEU A 59 -14.59 18.82 0.71
CA LEU A 59 -15.51 17.68 0.74
C LEU A 59 -16.97 18.11 0.64
N ALA A 60 -17.36 19.17 1.36
CA ALA A 60 -18.70 19.75 1.27
C ALA A 60 -19.04 20.10 -0.17
N LYS A 61 -18.13 20.79 -0.87
CA LYS A 61 -18.29 21.14 -2.30
C LYS A 61 -18.33 19.92 -3.21
N LYS A 62 -17.43 18.95 -3.00
CA LYS A 62 -17.31 17.74 -3.85
C LYS A 62 -18.56 16.86 -3.77
N TYR A 63 -19.15 16.72 -2.59
CA TYR A 63 -20.26 15.80 -2.35
C TYR A 63 -21.63 16.52 -2.21
N GLY A 64 -21.69 17.84 -2.37
CA GLY A 64 -22.94 18.61 -2.31
C GLY A 64 -23.59 18.60 -0.93
N MET A 65 -22.80 18.61 0.15
CA MET A 65 -23.24 18.61 1.54
C MET A 65 -22.83 19.91 2.24
N SER A 66 -23.35 20.15 3.44
CA SER A 66 -22.89 21.27 4.28
C SER A 66 -21.51 20.99 4.89
N ILE A 67 -20.81 22.05 5.30
CA ILE A 67 -19.51 21.92 5.99
C ILE A 67 -19.66 21.14 7.30
N GLU A 68 -20.77 21.35 8.01
CA GLU A 68 -21.09 20.64 9.25
C GLU A 68 -21.30 19.14 9.03
N GLU A 69 -21.91 18.76 7.90
CA GLU A 69 -22.04 17.34 7.52
C GLU A 69 -20.69 16.74 7.16
N ALA A 70 -19.85 17.45 6.42
CA ALA A 70 -18.48 17.03 6.12
C ALA A 70 -17.65 16.83 7.40
N LYS A 71 -17.74 17.77 8.36
CA LYS A 71 -17.08 17.63 9.67
C LYS A 71 -17.54 16.41 10.43
N ARG A 72 -18.85 16.18 10.55
CA ARG A 72 -19.38 14.97 11.22
C ARG A 72 -18.93 13.68 10.53
N ALA A 73 -18.88 13.66 9.20
CA ALA A 73 -18.36 12.52 8.48
C ALA A 73 -16.88 12.26 8.81
N ASN A 74 -16.06 13.32 8.83
CA ASN A 74 -14.65 13.24 9.19
C ASN A 74 -14.44 12.84 10.67
N GLU A 75 -15.26 13.29 11.60
CA GLU A 75 -15.26 12.85 13.01
C GLU A 75 -15.52 11.33 13.11
N GLY A 76 -16.46 10.81 12.32
CA GLY A 76 -16.73 9.37 12.23
C GLY A 76 -15.54 8.58 11.70
N ILE A 77 -14.82 9.13 10.72
CA ILE A 77 -13.57 8.53 10.20
C ILE A 77 -12.46 8.62 11.27
N GLY A 78 -12.34 9.77 11.94
CA GLY A 78 -11.40 9.98 13.04
C GLY A 78 -11.60 8.98 14.19
N SER A 79 -12.85 8.65 14.50
CA SER A 79 -13.17 7.63 15.50
C SER A 79 -12.66 6.25 15.10
N GLN A 80 -12.86 5.86 13.82
CA GLN A 80 -12.29 4.60 13.30
C GLN A 80 -10.76 4.59 13.29
N ALA A 81 -10.14 5.74 13.02
CA ALA A 81 -8.69 5.90 13.08
C ALA A 81 -8.17 5.69 14.51
N ALA A 82 -8.88 6.24 15.50
CA ALA A 82 -8.52 6.09 16.92
C ALA A 82 -8.57 4.63 17.39
N GLU A 83 -9.48 3.80 16.85
CA GLU A 83 -9.56 2.36 17.16
C GLU A 83 -8.27 1.61 16.79
N VAL A 84 -7.50 2.13 15.82
CA VAL A 84 -6.22 1.55 15.37
C VAL A 84 -5.00 2.39 15.78
N GLY A 85 -5.16 3.27 16.78
CA GLY A 85 -4.09 4.07 17.35
C GLY A 85 -3.63 5.26 16.50
N LEU A 86 -4.47 5.72 15.55
CA LEU A 86 -4.18 6.87 14.71
C LEU A 86 -4.95 8.11 15.20
N THR A 87 -4.32 9.27 15.05
CA THR A 87 -4.96 10.57 15.29
C THR A 87 -4.97 11.37 13.99
N PHE A 88 -6.17 11.72 13.50
CA PHE A 88 -6.35 12.52 12.30
C PHE A 88 -6.74 13.95 12.64
N ASN A 89 -6.04 14.92 12.07
CA ASN A 89 -6.29 16.36 12.28
C ASN A 89 -6.98 16.97 11.06
N PHE A 90 -8.27 16.67 10.89
CA PHE A 90 -9.03 17.12 9.72
C PHE A 90 -9.22 18.65 9.66
N ASP A 91 -9.23 19.35 10.79
CA ASP A 91 -9.46 20.81 10.78
C ASP A 91 -8.31 21.58 10.09
N GLU A 92 -7.08 21.09 10.21
CA GLU A 92 -5.89 21.69 9.61
C GLU A 92 -5.49 21.04 8.28
N MET A 93 -6.17 19.96 7.88
CA MET A 93 -5.82 19.17 6.70
C MET A 93 -6.11 19.92 5.40
N LYS A 94 -5.19 19.81 4.46
CA LYS A 94 -5.21 20.53 3.17
C LYS A 94 -5.38 19.54 2.02
N PRO A 95 -6.47 19.65 1.23
CA PRO A 95 -6.57 18.83 0.01
C PRO A 95 -5.41 19.15 -0.93
N THR A 96 -4.83 18.13 -1.53
CA THR A 96 -3.60 18.26 -2.29
C THR A 96 -3.47 17.18 -3.38
N ASN A 97 -2.59 17.42 -4.35
CA ASN A 97 -2.14 16.40 -5.29
C ASN A 97 -1.14 15.45 -4.62
N THR A 98 -1.15 14.17 -5.01
CA THR A 98 -0.30 13.13 -4.41
C THR A 98 0.75 12.54 -5.35
N PHE A 99 0.81 13.02 -6.61
CA PHE A 99 1.68 12.42 -7.63
C PHE A 99 3.16 12.41 -7.24
N ASP A 100 3.69 13.55 -6.77
CA ASP A 100 5.10 13.64 -6.37
C ASP A 100 5.40 12.84 -5.09
N ALA A 101 4.44 12.72 -4.18
CA ALA A 101 4.54 11.82 -3.03
C ALA A 101 4.61 10.35 -3.46
N HIS A 102 3.82 9.93 -4.47
CA HIS A 102 3.88 8.60 -5.05
C HIS A 102 5.22 8.33 -5.76
N ARG A 103 5.71 9.27 -6.56
CA ARG A 103 7.03 9.16 -7.20
C ARG A 103 8.15 8.97 -6.18
N LEU A 104 8.07 9.73 -5.09
CA LEU A 104 9.06 9.64 -4.00
C LEU A 104 8.94 8.32 -3.23
N ALA A 105 7.73 7.79 -3.02
CA ALA A 105 7.53 6.46 -2.44
C ALA A 105 8.10 5.34 -3.34
N LYS A 106 7.96 5.45 -4.67
CA LYS A 106 8.60 4.53 -5.62
C LYS A 106 10.13 4.58 -5.54
N PHE A 107 10.71 5.76 -5.44
CA PHE A 107 12.13 5.89 -5.19
C PHE A 107 12.54 5.24 -3.87
N ALA A 108 11.81 5.50 -2.79
CA ALA A 108 12.08 4.94 -1.47
C ALA A 108 12.10 3.39 -1.50
N ALA A 109 11.27 2.76 -2.32
CA ALA A 109 11.28 1.32 -2.52
C ALA A 109 12.63 0.83 -3.09
N THR A 110 13.23 1.57 -4.02
CA THR A 110 14.52 1.19 -4.63
C THR A 110 15.71 1.24 -3.66
N VAL A 111 15.57 2.01 -2.59
CA VAL A 111 16.59 2.14 -1.53
C VAL A 111 16.20 1.41 -0.23
N GLY A 112 15.17 0.55 -0.28
CA GLY A 112 14.72 -0.27 0.86
C GLY A 112 14.02 0.52 1.97
N LYS A 113 13.44 1.68 1.63
CA LYS A 113 12.77 2.62 2.57
C LYS A 113 11.26 2.77 2.31
N GLU A 114 10.66 1.84 1.56
CA GLU A 114 9.25 1.93 1.18
C GLU A 114 8.31 2.03 2.38
N LYS A 115 8.49 1.15 3.37
CA LYS A 115 7.61 1.08 4.55
C LYS A 115 7.70 2.34 5.39
N GLU A 116 8.93 2.80 5.65
CA GLU A 116 9.20 4.02 6.40
C GLU A 116 8.63 5.24 5.69
N MET A 117 8.86 5.35 4.38
CA MET A 117 8.39 6.48 3.59
C MET A 117 6.86 6.52 3.51
N THR A 118 6.21 5.39 3.25
CA THR A 118 4.76 5.27 3.25
C THR A 118 4.16 5.69 4.59
N GLU A 119 4.73 5.22 5.70
CA GLU A 119 4.30 5.61 7.05
C GLU A 119 4.43 7.11 7.28
N LYS A 120 5.59 7.68 6.92
CA LYS A 120 5.86 9.11 7.14
C LYS A 120 4.97 10.00 6.29
N LEU A 121 4.71 9.65 5.02
CA LEU A 121 3.79 10.40 4.17
C LEU A 121 2.36 10.40 4.72
N LEU A 122 1.84 9.25 5.12
CA LEU A 122 0.51 9.14 5.71
C LEU A 122 0.40 9.92 7.04
N ALA A 123 1.39 9.78 7.94
CA ALA A 123 1.41 10.49 9.21
C ALA A 123 1.51 12.01 9.00
N SER A 124 2.37 12.46 8.10
CA SER A 124 2.54 13.88 7.79
C SER A 124 1.25 14.50 7.24
N TYR A 125 0.50 13.77 6.41
CA TYR A 125 -0.76 14.27 5.89
C TYR A 125 -1.88 14.25 6.94
N PHE A 126 -2.14 13.09 7.57
CA PHE A 126 -3.31 12.92 8.44
C PHE A 126 -3.12 13.44 9.85
N THR A 127 -1.94 13.31 10.43
CA THR A 127 -1.67 13.69 11.82
C THR A 127 -1.04 15.08 11.92
N GLU A 128 -0.07 15.39 11.03
CA GLU A 128 0.68 16.63 11.07
C GLU A 128 0.10 17.72 10.17
N SER A 129 -0.91 17.39 9.34
CA SER A 129 -1.57 18.29 8.39
C SER A 129 -0.62 19.01 7.42
N LYS A 130 0.50 18.36 7.11
CA LYS A 130 1.50 18.87 6.17
C LYS A 130 1.01 18.79 4.72
N LEU A 131 1.44 19.73 3.91
CA LEU A 131 1.12 19.78 2.48
C LEU A 131 2.09 18.87 1.71
N ILE A 132 1.70 17.62 1.47
CA ILE A 132 2.54 16.60 0.83
C ILE A 132 2.73 16.77 -0.70
N SER A 133 2.24 17.85 -1.29
CA SER A 133 2.60 18.31 -2.64
C SER A 133 3.70 19.37 -2.64
N ASP A 134 4.10 19.88 -1.48
CA ASP A 134 5.18 20.83 -1.33
C ASP A 134 6.52 20.08 -1.31
N HIS A 135 7.44 20.47 -2.22
CA HIS A 135 8.72 19.77 -2.34
C HIS A 135 9.61 19.91 -1.10
N ASP A 136 9.58 21.06 -0.43
CA ASP A 136 10.37 21.25 0.80
C ASP A 136 9.84 20.34 1.92
N VAL A 137 8.51 20.21 2.02
CA VAL A 137 7.85 19.27 2.94
C VAL A 137 8.20 17.82 2.61
N LEU A 138 8.17 17.43 1.32
CA LEU A 138 8.55 16.08 0.88
C LEU A 138 10.01 15.76 1.21
N VAL A 139 10.92 16.73 1.07
CA VAL A 139 12.33 16.59 1.47
C VAL A 139 12.46 16.35 2.97
N GLU A 140 11.75 17.11 3.81
CA GLU A 140 11.75 16.90 5.27
C GLU A 140 11.24 15.49 5.63
N ILE A 141 10.14 15.06 5.00
CA ILE A 141 9.55 13.73 5.22
C ILE A 141 10.56 12.63 4.83
N ALA A 142 11.20 12.74 3.67
CA ALA A 142 12.18 11.78 3.20
C ALA A 142 13.38 11.67 4.15
N GLN A 143 13.89 12.80 4.65
CA GLN A 143 14.96 12.79 5.65
C GLN A 143 14.56 12.07 6.94
N THR A 144 13.31 12.22 7.40
CA THR A 144 12.82 11.47 8.57
C THR A 144 12.66 9.98 8.30
N ALA A 145 12.52 9.58 7.03
CA ALA A 145 12.51 8.18 6.59
C ALA A 145 13.93 7.61 6.37
N GLY A 146 14.97 8.44 6.53
CA GLY A 146 16.37 8.05 6.35
C GLY A 146 16.82 8.06 4.89
N ILE A 147 16.24 8.95 4.08
CA ILE A 147 16.65 9.20 2.68
C ILE A 147 17.37 10.53 2.62
N GLU A 148 18.49 10.58 1.91
CA GLU A 148 19.30 11.78 1.80
C GLU A 148 18.60 12.88 1.00
N LYS A 149 18.84 14.14 1.42
CA LYS A 149 18.23 15.33 0.79
C LYS A 149 18.53 15.43 -0.70
N GLU A 150 19.77 15.21 -1.06
CA GLU A 150 20.25 15.32 -2.46
C GLU A 150 19.58 14.29 -3.37
N GLU A 151 19.38 13.07 -2.89
CA GLU A 151 18.69 12.01 -3.62
C GLU A 151 17.20 12.36 -3.81
N THR A 152 16.56 12.85 -2.74
CA THR A 152 15.16 13.31 -2.79
C THR A 152 14.98 14.45 -3.79
N LEU A 153 15.84 15.47 -3.74
CA LEU A 153 15.79 16.58 -4.67
C LEU A 153 16.06 16.14 -6.12
N ALA A 154 16.92 15.14 -6.33
CA ALA A 154 17.17 14.60 -7.66
C ALA A 154 15.93 13.91 -8.26
N VAL A 155 15.03 13.36 -7.42
CA VAL A 155 13.73 12.82 -7.85
C VAL A 155 12.72 13.93 -8.11
N LEU A 156 12.58 14.88 -7.17
CA LEU A 156 11.54 15.91 -7.24
C LEU A 156 11.80 16.91 -8.37
N ASN A 157 13.06 17.27 -8.63
CA ASN A 157 13.44 18.22 -9.69
C ASN A 157 13.35 17.63 -11.10
N ASP A 158 13.25 16.31 -11.24
CA ASP A 158 13.05 15.65 -12.53
C ASP A 158 11.67 14.98 -12.53
N SER A 159 10.68 15.63 -13.13
CA SER A 159 9.29 15.17 -13.16
C SER A 159 9.08 13.83 -13.87
N THR A 160 10.08 13.31 -14.58
CA THR A 160 10.00 12.02 -15.28
C THR A 160 10.43 10.85 -14.43
N LYS A 161 11.27 11.09 -13.40
CA LYS A 161 11.73 10.03 -12.50
C LYS A 161 10.57 9.41 -11.73
N TYR A 162 10.48 8.09 -11.79
CA TYR A 162 9.43 7.27 -11.17
C TYR A 162 7.99 7.61 -11.60
N ALA A 163 7.81 8.53 -12.55
CA ALA A 163 6.49 8.87 -13.08
C ALA A 163 5.84 7.64 -13.77
N ASN A 164 6.63 6.93 -14.58
CA ASN A 164 6.14 5.74 -15.25
C ASN A 164 5.82 4.59 -14.28
N ASP A 165 6.56 4.46 -13.19
CA ASP A 165 6.29 3.44 -12.16
C ASP A 165 4.94 3.66 -11.48
N VAL A 166 4.59 4.93 -11.19
CA VAL A 166 3.26 5.30 -10.70
C VAL A 166 2.19 4.92 -11.71
N ARG A 167 2.36 5.28 -12.99
CA ARG A 167 1.37 4.98 -14.06
C ARG A 167 1.22 3.47 -14.33
N ILE A 168 2.28 2.69 -14.18
CA ILE A 168 2.21 1.22 -14.27
C ILE A 168 1.31 0.66 -13.18
N ASP A 169 1.48 1.08 -11.92
CA ASP A 169 0.63 0.61 -10.82
C ASP A 169 -0.85 0.94 -11.04
N GLU A 170 -1.14 2.16 -11.49
CA GLU A 170 -2.50 2.59 -11.80
C GLU A 170 -3.11 1.83 -12.98
N ALA A 171 -2.31 1.56 -14.01
CA ALA A 171 -2.74 0.75 -15.15
C ALA A 171 -3.05 -0.70 -14.71
N LEU A 172 -2.25 -1.28 -13.84
CA LEU A 172 -2.52 -2.59 -13.25
C LEU A 172 -3.80 -2.58 -12.41
N ALA A 173 -4.02 -1.55 -11.59
CA ALA A 173 -5.27 -1.37 -10.85
C ALA A 173 -6.48 -1.35 -11.80
N GLN A 174 -6.40 -0.57 -12.88
CA GLN A 174 -7.45 -0.48 -13.88
C GLN A 174 -7.72 -1.83 -14.57
N GLN A 175 -6.67 -2.57 -14.94
CA GLN A 175 -6.79 -3.90 -15.55
C GLN A 175 -7.48 -4.91 -14.64
N MET A 176 -7.25 -4.81 -13.31
CA MET A 176 -7.90 -5.65 -12.30
C MET A 176 -9.29 -5.15 -11.89
N GLY A 177 -9.79 -4.04 -12.47
CA GLY A 177 -11.08 -3.45 -12.12
C GLY A 177 -11.12 -2.78 -10.76
N VAL A 178 -9.97 -2.35 -10.22
CA VAL A 178 -9.89 -1.61 -8.97
C VAL A 178 -10.41 -0.20 -9.20
N THR A 179 -11.49 0.16 -8.50
CA THR A 179 -12.16 1.46 -8.62
C THR A 179 -12.00 2.34 -7.38
N GLY A 180 -11.30 1.85 -6.36
CA GLY A 180 -11.09 2.59 -5.11
C GLY A 180 -10.09 1.88 -4.20
N VAL A 181 -9.57 2.62 -3.23
CA VAL A 181 -8.52 2.20 -2.32
C VAL A 181 -8.93 2.38 -0.85
N PRO A 182 -8.33 1.65 0.09
CA PRO A 182 -7.28 0.66 -0.11
C PRO A 182 -7.80 -0.60 -0.80
N PHE A 183 -6.94 -1.20 -1.61
CA PHE A 183 -7.21 -2.48 -2.24
C PHE A 183 -6.00 -3.39 -2.06
N PHE A 184 -6.22 -4.60 -1.59
CA PHE A 184 -5.18 -5.55 -1.25
C PHE A 184 -5.28 -6.76 -2.16
N VAL A 185 -4.16 -7.21 -2.71
CA VAL A 185 -4.07 -8.43 -3.52
C VAL A 185 -3.06 -9.36 -2.86
N ILE A 186 -3.48 -10.59 -2.57
CA ILE A 186 -2.64 -11.60 -1.92
C ILE A 186 -2.28 -12.66 -2.96
N ASN A 187 -0.96 -12.85 -3.19
CA ASN A 187 -0.40 -13.82 -4.12
C ASN A 187 -1.02 -13.77 -5.53
N GLN A 188 -1.44 -12.58 -5.99
CA GLN A 188 -2.11 -12.37 -7.28
C GLN A 188 -3.37 -13.26 -7.49
N LYS A 189 -3.94 -13.79 -6.41
CA LYS A 189 -5.04 -14.74 -6.43
C LYS A 189 -6.27 -14.26 -5.66
N TYR A 190 -6.06 -13.59 -4.53
CA TYR A 190 -7.13 -13.13 -3.65
C TYR A 190 -7.12 -11.63 -3.51
N SER A 191 -8.29 -11.04 -3.33
CA SER A 191 -8.39 -9.60 -3.09
C SER A 191 -9.23 -9.29 -1.85
N ILE A 192 -8.89 -8.18 -1.20
CA ILE A 192 -9.67 -7.56 -0.12
C ILE A 192 -9.87 -6.10 -0.51
N SER A 193 -11.11 -5.64 -0.59
CA SER A 193 -11.45 -4.25 -0.92
C SER A 193 -11.80 -3.48 0.34
N GLY A 194 -11.24 -2.28 0.46
CA GLY A 194 -11.49 -1.35 1.57
C GLY A 194 -10.75 -1.72 2.86
N ALA A 195 -10.84 -0.83 3.85
CA ALA A 195 -10.25 -1.01 5.17
C ALA A 195 -11.10 -1.98 6.01
N GLN A 196 -11.07 -3.26 5.65
CA GLN A 196 -11.80 -4.31 6.37
C GLN A 196 -11.31 -4.44 7.82
N PRO A 197 -12.12 -4.99 8.75
CA PRO A 197 -11.68 -5.29 10.10
C PRO A 197 -10.43 -6.20 10.13
N THR A 198 -9.57 -6.06 11.13
CA THR A 198 -8.35 -6.87 11.34
C THR A 198 -8.63 -8.37 11.23
N GLU A 199 -9.78 -8.82 11.74
CA GLU A 199 -10.20 -10.23 11.68
C GLU A 199 -10.38 -10.74 10.23
N THR A 200 -10.81 -9.89 9.30
CA THR A 200 -10.91 -10.25 7.88
C THR A 200 -9.53 -10.51 7.28
N PHE A 201 -8.56 -9.65 7.56
CA PHE A 201 -7.17 -9.86 7.15
C PHE A 201 -6.58 -11.12 7.79
N ARG A 202 -6.81 -11.33 9.09
CA ARG A 202 -6.32 -12.52 9.81
C ARG A 202 -6.84 -13.82 9.17
N ARG A 203 -8.13 -13.88 8.85
CA ARG A 203 -8.73 -15.06 8.19
C ARG A 203 -8.18 -15.28 6.79
N ALA A 204 -7.98 -14.19 6.01
CA ALA A 204 -7.42 -14.29 4.68
C ALA A 204 -5.97 -14.79 4.70
N LEU A 205 -5.14 -14.27 5.61
CA LEU A 205 -3.76 -14.74 5.80
C LEU A 205 -3.72 -16.23 6.17
N GLN A 206 -4.58 -16.67 7.10
CA GLN A 206 -4.65 -18.06 7.50
C GLN A 206 -5.10 -18.97 6.36
N GLN A 207 -6.14 -18.59 5.62
CA GLN A 207 -6.62 -19.37 4.48
C GLN A 207 -5.54 -19.54 3.41
N VAL A 208 -4.88 -18.45 3.03
CA VAL A 208 -3.81 -18.50 2.01
C VAL A 208 -2.64 -19.35 2.49
N TRP A 209 -2.29 -19.25 3.76
CA TRP A 209 -1.22 -20.04 4.37
C TRP A 209 -1.52 -21.55 4.34
N GLU A 210 -2.74 -21.93 4.71
CA GLU A 210 -3.19 -23.34 4.68
C GLU A 210 -3.17 -23.89 3.26
N GLU A 211 -3.62 -23.10 2.28
CA GLU A 211 -3.60 -23.51 0.88
C GLU A 211 -2.16 -23.67 0.34
N GLU A 212 -1.22 -22.81 0.71
CA GLU A 212 0.19 -22.93 0.32
C GLU A 212 0.86 -24.14 0.99
N GLY A 213 0.54 -24.39 2.27
CA GLY A 213 1.03 -25.56 3.01
C GLY A 213 0.43 -26.89 2.55
N ASN A 214 -0.74 -26.84 1.94
CA ASN A 214 -1.48 -27.97 1.37
C ASN A 214 -1.30 -28.06 -0.17
N ALA A 215 -0.38 -27.34 -0.78
CA ALA A 215 -0.02 -27.58 -2.17
C ALA A 215 0.22 -29.09 -2.31
N PRO A 216 -0.41 -29.78 -3.29
CA PRO A 216 -0.31 -31.23 -3.39
C PRO A 216 1.17 -31.60 -3.52
N LYS A 217 1.71 -32.23 -2.49
CA LYS A 217 3.02 -32.85 -2.58
C LYS A 217 2.87 -33.91 -3.67
N LEU A 218 3.73 -33.85 -4.70
CA LEU A 218 3.79 -34.89 -5.69
C LEU A 218 3.93 -36.24 -4.94
N GLN A 219 2.91 -37.09 -5.05
CA GLN A 219 2.99 -38.45 -4.55
C GLN A 219 3.71 -39.25 -5.60
N ASP A 220 4.87 -39.82 -5.23
CA ASP A 220 5.57 -40.72 -6.07
C ASP A 220 4.78 -42.06 -6.18
N LEU A 221 4.18 -42.25 -7.35
CA LEU A 221 3.42 -43.47 -7.68
C LEU A 221 4.33 -44.59 -8.28
N SER A 222 5.66 -44.36 -8.37
CA SER A 222 6.60 -45.35 -8.92
C SER A 222 6.83 -46.58 -8.02
N GLY A 223 6.21 -46.59 -6.81
CA GLY A 223 6.20 -47.75 -5.92
C GLY A 223 7.60 -48.20 -5.45
N GLY A 224 8.56 -47.29 -5.39
CA GLY A 224 9.94 -47.58 -4.98
C GLY A 224 10.78 -48.28 -6.05
N ASN A 225 10.24 -48.51 -7.25
CA ASN A 225 11.03 -49.00 -8.38
C ASN A 225 11.88 -47.89 -8.97
N THR A 226 13.19 -48.01 -8.88
CA THR A 226 14.13 -47.16 -9.58
C THR A 226 14.08 -47.44 -11.07
N ALA A 227 13.26 -46.73 -11.82
CA ALA A 227 13.34 -46.68 -13.27
C ALA A 227 14.45 -45.71 -13.69
N ALA A 228 14.98 -45.88 -14.90
CA ALA A 228 15.97 -44.97 -15.46
C ALA A 228 15.56 -43.53 -15.35
N ALA A 229 16.34 -42.68 -14.72
CA ALA A 229 16.12 -41.25 -14.61
C ALA A 229 17.43 -40.53 -14.95
N CYS A 230 17.33 -39.41 -15.64
CA CYS A 230 18.45 -38.50 -15.83
C CYS A 230 18.40 -37.44 -14.75
N THR A 231 19.49 -37.34 -13.98
CA THR A 231 19.70 -36.25 -13.04
C THR A 231 20.94 -35.50 -13.49
N ASP A 232 20.78 -34.24 -13.76
CA ASP A 232 21.84 -33.34 -14.25
C ASP A 232 22.73 -33.96 -15.31
N ASP A 233 23.80 -34.03 -15.57
CA ASP A 233 24.56 -34.54 -16.71
C ASP A 233 24.70 -36.07 -16.77
N ASN A 234 23.95 -36.88 -15.98
CA ASN A 234 24.02 -38.32 -15.97
C ASN A 234 22.66 -39.00 -16.12
N CYS A 235 22.54 -39.82 -17.19
CA CYS A 235 21.42 -40.76 -17.39
C CYS A 235 21.81 -42.15 -16.92
N GLU A 236 21.24 -42.67 -15.84
CA GLU A 236 21.40 -44.06 -15.43
C GLU A 236 20.39 -44.94 -16.16
N ILE A 237 20.89 -45.85 -16.98
CA ILE A 237 20.08 -46.87 -17.64
C ILE A 237 20.10 -48.10 -16.74
N PRO A 238 18.96 -48.56 -16.17
CA PRO A 238 18.96 -49.79 -15.38
C PRO A 238 19.27 -51.00 -16.25
N GLY A 239 20.37 -51.67 -15.95
CA GLY A 239 20.64 -53.08 -16.18
C GLY A 239 20.72 -53.59 -17.62
N LYS A 240 21.94 -53.75 -18.08
CA LYS A 240 22.28 -54.99 -18.83
C LYS A 240 22.75 -56.05 -17.87
#